data_36b541416805abd53dc879d3a3d0c451
#
_entry.id   36b541416805abd53dc879d3a3d0c451
#
_cell.length_a   1.000
_cell.length_b   1.000
_cell.length_c   1.000
_cell.angle_alpha   90.00
_cell.angle_beta   90.00
_cell.angle_gamma   90.00
#
_symmetry.space_group_name_H-M   'P 1'
#
loop_
_entity.id
_entity.type
_entity.pdbx_description
1 polymer ?
#
loop_
_entity_poly.entity_id
_entity_poly.type
_entity_poly.pdbx_seq_one_letter_code
_entity_poly.pdbx_strand_id
1 'polypeptide(L)'
;MQTTMRGLVKETPGPGGLVYHTDLPVPEVGDDEVLIKVHCTAICGTDMHILEWDDWSQKRIHPPVVLGHETAGDIVAVGKNVTTRHVGDRVSCESHIPCGECWFCKNGWPHICKNVQLFGCTQNGAFAE
;
A
#
# COMPACT_ATOMS: atom_id res chain seq x y z
N MET A 1 -15.74 4.04 15.63
CA MET A 1 -14.62 3.54 14.80
C MET A 1 -13.36 4.28 15.21
N GLN A 2 -12.21 3.63 15.18
CA GLN A 2 -10.92 4.28 15.39
C GLN A 2 -10.66 5.26 14.26
N THR A 3 -10.30 6.49 14.59
CA THR A 3 -10.08 7.56 13.60
C THR A 3 -8.59 7.75 13.28
N THR A 4 -7.72 7.25 14.15
CA THR A 4 -6.26 7.31 14.01
C THR A 4 -5.65 5.92 14.18
N MET A 5 -4.49 5.71 13.60
CA MET A 5 -3.72 4.46 13.64
C MET A 5 -2.24 4.75 13.86
N ARG A 6 -1.49 3.74 14.25
CA ARG A 6 -0.02 3.78 14.31
C ARG A 6 0.54 3.34 12.96
N GLY A 7 1.71 3.85 12.60
CA GLY A 7 2.37 3.43 11.38
C GLY A 7 3.80 3.96 11.23
N LEU A 8 4.51 3.40 10.26
CA LEU A 8 5.87 3.79 9.86
C LEU A 8 5.82 4.53 8.53
N VAL A 9 6.22 5.79 8.55
CA VAL A 9 6.18 6.69 7.39
C VAL A 9 7.60 7.00 6.93
N LYS A 10 7.88 6.81 5.66
CA LYS A 10 9.03 7.41 4.98
C LYS A 10 8.67 8.87 4.71
N GLU A 11 9.17 9.80 5.54
CA GLU A 11 8.72 11.20 5.51
C GLU A 11 9.47 12.07 4.50
N THR A 12 10.75 11.78 4.32
CA THR A 12 11.63 12.65 3.51
C THR A 12 12.42 11.85 2.48
N PRO A 13 12.75 12.44 1.34
CA PRO A 13 13.76 11.91 0.43
C PRO A 13 15.13 11.76 1.13
N GLY A 14 15.94 10.84 0.64
CA GLY A 14 17.27 10.57 1.20
C GLY A 14 17.33 9.33 2.08
N PRO A 15 18.54 8.88 2.46
CA PRO A 15 18.72 7.72 3.33
C PRO A 15 18.05 7.91 4.70
N GLY A 16 17.50 6.83 5.25
CA GLY A 16 16.74 6.89 6.50
C GLY A 16 15.36 7.54 6.32
N GLY A 17 15.04 8.51 7.14
CA GLY A 17 13.76 9.26 7.07
C GLY A 17 12.51 8.44 7.38
N LEU A 18 12.64 7.30 8.08
CA LEU A 18 11.54 6.49 8.55
C LEU A 18 11.16 6.92 9.96
N VAL A 19 9.90 7.34 10.13
CA VAL A 19 9.37 7.87 11.38
C VAL A 19 8.15 7.07 11.83
N TYR A 20 8.11 6.74 13.11
CA TYR A 20 6.96 6.08 13.73
C TYR A 20 5.96 7.12 14.21
N HIS A 21 4.73 7.01 13.75
CA HIS A 21 3.58 7.83 14.13
C HIS A 21 2.56 7.04 14.94
N THR A 22 1.87 7.71 15.84
CA THR A 22 0.80 7.12 16.66
C THR A 22 -0.58 7.69 16.34
N ASP A 23 -0.66 8.63 15.42
CA ASP A 23 -1.84 9.46 15.16
C ASP A 23 -2.13 9.65 13.66
N LEU A 24 -1.64 8.76 12.82
CA LEU A 24 -1.98 8.77 11.39
C LEU A 24 -3.48 8.62 11.20
N PRO A 25 -4.10 9.33 10.27
CA PRO A 25 -5.51 9.12 9.97
C PRO A 25 -5.74 7.71 9.40
N VAL A 26 -6.79 7.04 9.84
CA VAL A 26 -7.26 5.83 9.18
C VAL A 26 -7.76 6.21 7.78
N PRO A 27 -7.33 5.52 6.71
CA PRO A 27 -7.75 5.85 5.36
C PRO A 27 -9.27 5.71 5.17
N GLU A 28 -9.85 6.61 4.38
CA GLU A 28 -11.21 6.42 3.87
C GLU A 28 -11.20 5.38 2.74
N VAL A 29 -12.21 4.52 2.71
CA VAL A 29 -12.34 3.52 1.66
C VAL A 29 -12.94 4.16 0.41
N GLY A 30 -12.25 4.03 -0.71
CA GLY A 30 -12.77 4.45 -2.02
C GLY A 30 -13.85 3.48 -2.53
N ASP A 31 -14.56 3.90 -3.58
CA ASP A 31 -15.70 3.16 -4.15
C ASP A 31 -15.35 1.74 -4.61
N ASP A 32 -14.13 1.53 -5.10
CA ASP A 32 -13.63 0.27 -5.66
C ASP A 32 -12.59 -0.41 -4.75
N GLU A 33 -12.46 0.05 -3.50
CA GLU A 33 -11.41 -0.36 -2.58
C GLU A 33 -11.96 -1.13 -1.39
N VAL A 34 -11.07 -1.75 -0.64
CA VAL A 34 -11.34 -2.34 0.67
C VAL A 34 -10.39 -1.77 1.71
N LEU A 35 -10.85 -1.58 2.93
CA LEU A 35 -10.02 -1.22 4.07
C LEU A 35 -9.68 -2.50 4.83
N ILE A 36 -8.39 -2.72 5.04
CA ILE A 36 -7.87 -3.92 5.70
C ILE A 36 -7.28 -3.51 7.05
N LYS A 37 -7.75 -4.13 8.11
CA LYS A 37 -7.08 -4.10 9.41
C LYS A 37 -5.92 -5.08 9.38
N VAL A 38 -4.70 -4.58 9.45
CA VAL A 38 -3.48 -5.38 9.32
C VAL A 38 -3.28 -6.25 10.55
N HIS A 39 -3.06 -7.55 10.36
CA HIS A 39 -2.67 -8.48 11.42
C HIS A 39 -1.16 -8.70 11.44
N CYS A 40 -0.56 -8.80 10.27
CA CYS A 40 0.88 -8.97 10.14
C CYS A 40 1.37 -8.40 8.81
N THR A 41 2.61 -7.97 8.80
CA THR A 41 3.32 -7.51 7.63
C THR A 41 4.76 -7.98 7.72
N ALA A 42 5.40 -8.18 6.57
CA ALA A 42 6.81 -8.59 6.49
C ALA A 42 7.66 -7.47 5.90
N ILE A 43 8.94 -7.49 6.23
CA ILE A 43 9.94 -6.59 5.67
C ILE A 43 10.53 -7.26 4.42
N CYS A 44 10.45 -6.57 3.30
CA CYS A 44 11.03 -6.97 2.02
C CYS A 44 12.36 -6.27 1.76
N GLY A 45 13.19 -6.84 0.88
CA GLY A 45 14.39 -6.15 0.39
C GLY A 45 14.10 -4.79 -0.25
N THR A 46 12.92 -4.61 -0.84
CA THR A 46 12.48 -3.32 -1.38
C THR A 46 12.38 -2.23 -0.31
N ASP A 47 11.95 -2.56 0.90
CA ASP A 47 11.91 -1.61 2.01
C ASP A 47 13.31 -1.13 2.39
N MET A 48 14.30 -2.02 2.31
CA MET A 48 15.71 -1.67 2.54
C MET A 48 16.25 -0.76 1.45
N HIS A 49 15.94 -1.01 0.17
CA HIS A 49 16.28 -0.12 -0.95
C HIS A 49 15.70 1.28 -0.76
N ILE A 50 14.44 1.36 -0.29
CA ILE A 50 13.80 2.65 0.02
C ILE A 50 14.50 3.35 1.19
N LEU A 51 14.87 2.59 2.21
CA LEU A 51 15.58 3.14 3.39
C LEU A 51 16.98 3.65 3.04
N GLU A 52 17.69 2.94 2.18
CA GLU A 52 19.02 3.32 1.67
C GLU A 52 18.95 4.43 0.62
N TRP A 53 17.75 4.66 0.04
CA TRP A 53 17.48 5.69 -0.97
C TRP A 53 18.29 5.50 -2.25
N ASP A 54 18.33 4.28 -2.76
CA ASP A 54 19.05 3.92 -3.98
C ASP A 54 18.47 4.58 -5.25
N ASP A 55 19.11 4.36 -6.40
CA ASP A 55 18.71 4.96 -7.68
C ASP A 55 17.29 4.58 -8.11
N TRP A 56 16.80 3.39 -7.73
CA TRP A 56 15.44 2.96 -8.02
C TRP A 56 14.43 3.73 -7.16
N SER A 57 14.73 3.85 -5.87
CA SER A 57 13.89 4.56 -4.90
C SER A 57 13.76 6.04 -5.24
N GLN A 58 14.87 6.69 -5.61
CA GLN A 58 14.91 8.10 -6.01
C GLN A 58 13.97 8.43 -7.17
N LYS A 59 13.76 7.46 -8.08
CA LYS A 59 12.94 7.65 -9.28
C LYS A 59 11.46 7.33 -9.08
N ARG A 60 11.12 6.60 -8.02
CA ARG A 60 9.79 6.00 -7.87
C ARG A 60 9.07 6.37 -6.60
N ILE A 61 9.81 6.62 -5.53
CA ILE A 61 9.23 6.86 -4.21
C ILE A 61 9.09 8.36 -3.98
N HIS A 62 7.88 8.77 -3.59
CA HIS A 62 7.55 10.17 -3.35
C HIS A 62 7.06 10.34 -1.90
N PRO A 63 7.97 10.57 -0.94
CA PRO A 63 7.57 10.80 0.44
C PRO A 63 6.68 12.06 0.59
N PRO A 64 5.78 12.07 1.59
CA PRO A 64 5.60 11.06 2.63
C PRO A 64 4.79 9.85 2.16
N VAL A 65 5.19 8.64 2.59
CA VAL A 65 4.46 7.40 2.28
C VAL A 65 4.60 6.39 3.42
N VAL A 66 3.51 5.74 3.79
CA VAL A 66 3.53 4.58 4.68
C VAL A 66 4.09 3.40 3.90
N LEU A 67 5.17 2.78 4.37
CA LEU A 67 5.80 1.64 3.71
C LEU A 67 5.06 0.32 4.02
N GLY A 68 5.62 -0.79 3.51
CA GLY A 68 5.11 -2.15 3.72
C GLY A 68 4.14 -2.61 2.64
N HIS A 69 4.50 -3.67 1.93
CA HIS A 69 3.74 -4.20 0.80
C HIS A 69 3.51 -5.71 0.86
N GLU A 70 3.94 -6.35 1.92
CA GLU A 70 3.70 -7.77 2.20
C GLU A 70 2.84 -7.87 3.45
N THR A 71 1.54 -8.12 3.29
CA THR A 71 0.59 -8.02 4.40
C THR A 71 -0.50 -9.08 4.35
N ALA A 72 -1.02 -9.41 5.54
CA ALA A 72 -2.26 -10.12 5.72
C ALA A 72 -3.10 -9.45 6.81
N GLY A 73 -4.41 -9.45 6.63
CA GLY A 73 -5.35 -8.84 7.56
C GLY A 73 -6.79 -9.20 7.26
N ASP A 74 -7.70 -8.59 7.99
CA ASP A 74 -9.13 -8.76 7.79
C ASP A 74 -9.76 -7.50 7.19
N ILE A 75 -10.65 -7.67 6.22
CA ILE A 75 -11.42 -6.57 5.64
C ILE A 75 -12.37 -6.00 6.69
N VAL A 76 -12.30 -4.71 6.94
CA VAL A 76 -13.16 -4.00 7.91
C VAL A 76 -14.14 -3.02 7.26
N ALA A 77 -13.89 -2.64 6.00
CA ALA A 77 -14.85 -1.89 5.19
C ALA A 77 -14.66 -2.20 3.71
N VAL A 78 -15.71 -2.07 2.93
CA VAL A 78 -15.73 -2.27 1.48
C VAL A 78 -16.37 -1.08 0.78
N GLY A 79 -15.82 -0.68 -0.35
CA GLY A 79 -16.39 0.33 -1.22
C GLY A 79 -17.67 -0.16 -1.91
N LYS A 80 -18.49 0.78 -2.34
CA LYS A 80 -19.85 0.48 -2.87
C LYS A 80 -19.87 -0.39 -4.13
N ASN A 81 -18.76 -0.36 -4.92
CA ASN A 81 -18.65 -1.14 -6.15
C ASN A 81 -18.01 -2.52 -5.93
N VAL A 82 -17.51 -2.79 -4.73
CA VAL A 82 -16.86 -4.07 -4.41
C VAL A 82 -17.91 -5.13 -4.13
N THR A 83 -18.04 -6.10 -5.03
CA THR A 83 -19.05 -7.18 -4.96
C THR A 83 -18.46 -8.55 -4.66
N THR A 84 -17.13 -8.70 -4.71
CA THR A 84 -16.43 -9.99 -4.60
C THR A 84 -15.72 -10.20 -3.27
N ARG A 85 -15.80 -9.22 -2.38
CA ARG A 85 -15.17 -9.25 -1.05
C ARG A 85 -16.14 -8.71 -0.02
N HIS A 86 -16.01 -9.17 1.23
CA HIS A 86 -16.92 -8.83 2.30
C HIS A 86 -16.17 -8.45 3.58
N VAL A 87 -16.79 -7.65 4.42
CA VAL A 87 -16.28 -7.38 5.78
C VAL A 87 -16.15 -8.71 6.54
N GLY A 88 -14.99 -8.94 7.14
CA GLY A 88 -14.62 -10.17 7.82
C GLY A 88 -13.81 -11.16 6.99
N ASP A 89 -13.67 -10.94 5.68
CA ASP A 89 -12.79 -11.78 4.87
C ASP A 89 -11.33 -11.60 5.29
N ARG A 90 -10.61 -12.72 5.44
CA ARG A 90 -9.16 -12.70 5.64
C ARG A 90 -8.45 -12.72 4.32
N VAL A 91 -7.55 -11.76 4.10
CA VAL A 91 -6.91 -11.51 2.82
C VAL A 91 -5.41 -11.27 2.97
N SER A 92 -4.69 -11.55 1.90
CA SER A 92 -3.33 -11.06 1.64
C SER A 92 -3.37 -10.24 0.34
N CYS A 93 -2.54 -9.20 0.25
CA CYS A 93 -2.58 -8.28 -0.87
C CYS A 93 -1.51 -8.59 -1.92
N GLU A 94 -1.89 -8.53 -3.20
CA GLU A 94 -0.92 -8.32 -4.27
C GLU A 94 -0.46 -6.87 -4.26
N SER A 95 0.84 -6.64 -4.30
CA SER A 95 1.41 -5.29 -4.18
C SER A 95 1.26 -4.44 -5.44
N HIS A 96 1.08 -5.06 -6.61
CA HIS A 96 0.90 -4.36 -7.87
C HIS A 96 -0.57 -4.03 -8.11
N ILE A 97 -0.85 -2.73 -8.24
CA ILE A 97 -2.19 -2.20 -8.51
C ILE A 97 -2.22 -1.71 -9.96
N PRO A 98 -2.68 -2.54 -10.92
CA PRO A 98 -2.75 -2.15 -12.33
C PRO A 98 -3.91 -1.21 -12.58
N CYS A 99 -3.81 -0.35 -13.61
CA CYS A 99 -4.87 0.59 -13.93
C CYS A 99 -6.12 -0.03 -14.58
N GLY A 100 -6.05 -1.27 -15.04
CA GLY A 100 -7.17 -1.99 -15.69
C GLY A 100 -7.48 -1.55 -17.13
N GLU A 101 -7.05 -0.38 -17.60
CA GLU A 101 -7.48 0.23 -18.85
C GLU A 101 -6.41 0.41 -19.94
N CYS A 102 -5.13 0.35 -19.58
CA CYS A 102 -4.06 0.46 -20.56
C CYS A 102 -4.01 -0.78 -21.48
N TRP A 103 -3.30 -0.65 -22.60
CA TRP A 103 -3.17 -1.74 -23.56
C TRP A 103 -2.72 -3.06 -22.93
N PHE A 104 -1.73 -3.02 -22.05
CA PHE A 104 -1.22 -4.21 -21.35
C PHE A 104 -2.28 -4.86 -20.49
N CYS A 105 -3.01 -4.07 -19.68
CA CYS A 105 -4.07 -4.60 -18.84
C CYS A 105 -5.18 -5.26 -19.66
N LYS A 106 -5.61 -4.62 -20.75
CA LYS A 106 -6.66 -5.15 -21.64
C LYS A 106 -6.25 -6.40 -22.40
N ASN A 107 -4.96 -6.66 -22.57
CA ASN A 107 -4.43 -7.84 -23.24
C ASN A 107 -3.94 -8.94 -22.27
N GLY A 108 -4.29 -8.87 -20.99
CA GLY A 108 -3.96 -9.91 -20.01
C GLY A 108 -2.55 -9.81 -19.41
N TRP A 109 -1.88 -8.66 -19.57
CA TRP A 109 -0.55 -8.41 -19.03
C TRP A 109 -0.54 -7.28 -17.98
N PRO A 110 -1.38 -7.36 -16.93
CA PRO A 110 -1.46 -6.30 -15.92
C PRO A 110 -0.16 -6.10 -15.13
N HIS A 111 0.69 -7.13 -15.05
CA HIS A 111 2.00 -7.07 -14.36
C HIS A 111 3.01 -6.12 -15.01
N ILE A 112 2.80 -5.72 -16.28
CA ILE A 112 3.58 -4.70 -16.97
C ILE A 112 2.76 -3.46 -17.31
N CYS A 113 1.76 -3.18 -16.50
CA CYS A 113 0.93 -1.99 -16.61
C CYS A 113 1.79 -0.72 -16.61
N LYS A 114 1.54 0.19 -17.57
CA LYS A 114 2.28 1.47 -17.67
C LYS A 114 2.04 2.39 -16.47
N ASN A 115 0.85 2.28 -15.85
CA ASN A 115 0.38 3.14 -14.77
C ASN A 115 0.28 2.36 -13.44
N VAL A 116 1.09 1.30 -13.28
CA VAL A 116 1.06 0.48 -12.07
C VAL A 116 1.40 1.33 -10.85
N GLN A 117 0.56 1.23 -9.83
CA GLN A 117 0.88 1.72 -8.49
C GLN A 117 1.39 0.55 -7.65
N LEU A 118 2.26 0.85 -6.70
CA LEU A 118 2.84 -0.16 -5.81
C LEU A 118 2.42 0.16 -4.38
N PHE A 119 1.60 -0.74 -3.83
CA PHE A 119 1.18 -0.68 -2.44
C PHE A 119 2.40 -0.65 -1.51
N GLY A 120 2.43 0.29 -0.57
CA GLY A 120 3.58 0.45 0.34
C GLY A 120 4.84 1.04 -0.27
N CYS A 121 4.76 1.57 -1.51
CA CYS A 121 5.87 2.20 -2.22
C CYS A 121 5.44 3.52 -2.87
N THR A 122 4.54 3.46 -3.86
CA THR A 122 3.99 4.66 -4.52
C THR A 122 2.64 5.08 -3.94
N GLN A 123 2.03 4.22 -3.15
CA GLN A 123 0.84 4.47 -2.33
C GLN A 123 1.10 4.00 -0.91
N ASN A 124 0.31 4.47 0.05
CA ASN A 124 0.40 4.04 1.44
C ASN A 124 0.20 2.53 1.57
N GLY A 125 1.00 1.92 2.42
CA GLY A 125 1.08 0.49 2.61
C GLY A 125 0.69 0.02 4.01
N ALA A 126 1.21 -1.13 4.39
CA ALA A 126 0.77 -1.92 5.52
C ALA A 126 1.66 -1.86 6.77
N PHE A 127 2.73 -1.03 6.80
CA PHE A 127 3.40 -0.75 8.07
C PHE A 127 2.54 0.19 8.92
N ALA A 128 1.27 -0.19 9.07
CA ALA A 128 0.21 0.49 9.81
C ALA A 128 -0.74 -0.55 10.45
N GLU A 129 -1.74 -0.07 11.24
CA GLU A 129 -2.77 -0.91 11.86
C GLU A 129 -3.93 -1.25 10.94
#